data_8255dd5f000ff869d011dcb3561e483b
#
_entry.id   8255dd5f000ff869d011dcb3561e483b
#
_cell.length_a   1.000
_cell.length_b   1.000
_cell.length_c   1.000
_cell.angle_alpha   90.00
_cell.angle_beta   90.00
_cell.angle_gamma   90.00
#
_symmetry.space_group_name_H-M   'P 1'
#
loop_
_entity.id
_entity.type
_entity.pdbx_description
1 polymer ?
#
loop_
_entity_poly.entity_id
_entity_poly.type
_entity_poly.pdbx_seq_one_letter_code
_entity_poly.pdbx_strand_id
1 'polypeptide(L)'
;AGGTGAFIDQMSVLMGVDNQKMSQLAMNAQHVYPMAARCGVFAKTDIQNLMARNLPEEDIVASIFHSIAVQTVVTLSHGIDFEAPILLCGGPLTFLPALRKAFCDYMHLSENDFIVSENSNLIPALGCAYRKSPTDDTDDTDASDSDGIQFSVLRKRLHQEIKVEWNSSLEPLFKSEIEHDKWLQSKARFATETHPLAKGKQQVVIGIDSGSTTTK
;
A
#
# COMPACT_ATOMS: atom_id res chain seq x y z
N ALA A 1 -7.06 1.68 6.15
CA ALA A 1 -6.10 1.09 5.23
C ALA A 1 -6.51 1.47 3.83
N GLY A 2 -5.78 2.36 3.18
CA GLY A 2 -6.05 2.74 1.82
C GLY A 2 -5.08 2.03 0.89
N GLY A 3 -5.60 1.44 -0.18
CA GLY A 3 -4.78 1.01 -1.32
C GLY A 3 -4.34 2.19 -2.18
N THR A 4 -3.74 1.90 -3.31
CA THR A 4 -3.26 2.91 -4.27
C THR A 4 -4.35 3.91 -4.67
N GLY A 5 -5.61 3.46 -4.83
CA GLY A 5 -6.75 4.34 -5.14
C GLY A 5 -6.97 5.39 -4.05
N ALA A 6 -7.04 4.97 -2.78
CA ALA A 6 -7.22 5.90 -1.67
C ALA A 6 -6.05 6.89 -1.50
N PHE A 7 -4.82 6.48 -1.84
CA PHE A 7 -3.69 7.40 -1.89
C PHE A 7 -3.88 8.45 -2.99
N ILE A 8 -4.29 8.05 -4.20
CA ILE A 8 -4.58 8.97 -5.30
C ILE A 8 -5.70 9.94 -4.92
N ASP A 9 -6.78 9.45 -4.28
CA ASP A 9 -7.88 10.29 -3.80
C ASP A 9 -7.40 11.34 -2.78
N GLN A 10 -6.50 10.97 -1.86
CA GLN A 10 -5.92 11.93 -0.92
C GLN A 10 -5.06 12.98 -1.63
N MET A 11 -4.32 12.59 -2.67
CA MET A 11 -3.50 13.53 -3.44
C MET A 11 -4.38 14.44 -4.31
N SER A 12 -5.46 13.93 -4.88
CA SER A 12 -6.44 14.73 -5.62
C SER A 12 -7.06 15.82 -4.76
N VAL A 13 -7.44 15.47 -3.53
CA VAL A 13 -7.94 16.47 -2.53
C VAL A 13 -6.87 17.51 -2.20
N LEU A 14 -5.61 17.09 -2.01
CA LEU A 14 -4.50 18.00 -1.71
C LEU A 14 -4.24 18.98 -2.86
N MET A 15 -4.32 18.50 -4.10
CA MET A 15 -4.14 19.28 -5.32
C MET A 15 -5.38 20.10 -5.70
N GLY A 16 -6.55 19.85 -5.08
CA GLY A 16 -7.81 20.51 -5.40
C GLY A 16 -8.40 20.13 -6.76
N VAL A 17 -8.07 18.95 -7.29
CA VAL A 17 -8.53 18.44 -8.58
C VAL A 17 -9.05 17.01 -8.44
N ASP A 18 -9.93 16.58 -9.34
CA ASP A 18 -10.36 15.17 -9.38
C ASP A 18 -9.35 14.26 -10.07
N ASN A 19 -9.52 12.95 -9.90
CA ASN A 19 -8.59 11.94 -10.42
C ASN A 19 -8.47 11.95 -11.95
N GLN A 20 -9.55 12.27 -12.68
CA GLN A 20 -9.51 12.36 -14.14
C GLN A 20 -8.71 13.58 -14.57
N LYS A 21 -8.93 14.70 -13.91
CA LYS A 21 -8.15 15.92 -14.15
C LYS A 21 -6.68 15.71 -13.81
N MET A 22 -6.36 15.01 -12.71
CA MET A 22 -4.98 14.61 -12.41
C MET A 22 -4.36 13.82 -13.57
N SER A 23 -5.08 12.82 -14.10
CA SER A 23 -4.58 12.04 -15.23
C SER A 23 -4.34 12.89 -16.48
N GLN A 24 -5.23 13.83 -16.78
CA GLN A 24 -5.06 14.76 -17.90
C GLN A 24 -3.85 15.70 -17.70
N LEU A 25 -3.68 16.27 -16.53
CA LEU A 25 -2.53 17.12 -16.19
C LEU A 25 -1.22 16.35 -16.37
N ALA A 26 -1.11 15.17 -15.76
CA ALA A 26 0.11 14.38 -15.84
C ALA A 26 0.54 13.99 -17.27
N MET A 27 -0.39 13.88 -18.21
CA MET A 27 -0.08 13.62 -19.62
C MET A 27 0.64 14.79 -20.30
N ASN A 28 0.54 16.00 -19.76
CA ASN A 28 1.18 17.20 -20.28
C ASN A 28 2.48 17.57 -19.54
N ALA A 29 2.88 16.77 -18.57
CA ALA A 29 4.08 17.01 -17.77
C ALA A 29 5.35 16.99 -18.62
N GLN A 30 6.29 17.86 -18.27
CA GLN A 30 7.61 17.92 -18.90
C GLN A 30 8.72 17.36 -17.98
N HIS A 31 8.49 17.39 -16.67
CA HIS A 31 9.46 16.94 -15.70
C HIS A 31 8.82 16.05 -14.63
N VAL A 32 9.61 15.13 -14.09
CA VAL A 32 9.25 14.29 -12.95
C VAL A 32 10.26 14.54 -11.84
N TYR A 33 9.75 14.88 -10.67
CA TYR A 33 10.56 15.16 -9.49
C TYR A 33 10.58 13.95 -8.55
N PRO A 34 11.73 13.62 -7.96
CA PRO A 34 11.80 12.56 -6.97
C PRO A 34 10.95 12.92 -5.74
N MET A 35 10.16 11.95 -5.26
CA MET A 35 9.36 12.09 -4.05
C MET A 35 9.28 10.76 -3.31
N ALA A 36 8.95 10.83 -2.00
CA ALA A 36 8.80 9.65 -1.18
C ALA A 36 7.64 8.79 -1.67
N ALA A 37 7.94 7.54 -2.04
CA ALA A 37 6.96 6.61 -2.56
C ALA A 37 6.32 5.73 -1.48
N ARG A 38 7.01 5.48 -0.35
CA ARG A 38 6.59 4.46 0.63
C ARG A 38 5.59 4.94 1.68
N CYS A 39 5.58 6.21 2.00
CA CYS A 39 4.75 6.74 3.08
C CYS A 39 3.92 7.91 2.56
N GLY A 40 2.59 7.78 2.63
CA GLY A 40 1.68 8.85 2.22
C GLY A 40 1.87 10.18 2.96
N VAL A 41 2.38 10.15 4.20
CA VAL A 41 2.70 11.36 4.97
C VAL A 41 3.90 12.09 4.37
N PHE A 42 4.98 11.37 4.07
CA PHE A 42 6.16 11.98 3.44
C PHE A 42 5.88 12.43 2.01
N ALA A 43 5.16 11.62 1.23
CA ALA A 43 4.71 12.02 -0.11
C ALA A 43 3.91 13.33 -0.07
N LYS A 44 3.00 13.47 0.91
CA LYS A 44 2.22 14.69 1.11
C LYS A 44 3.10 15.91 1.40
N THR A 45 4.12 15.74 2.24
CA THR A 45 5.09 16.79 2.56
C THR A 45 5.91 17.17 1.32
N ASP A 46 6.35 16.19 0.54
CA ASP A 46 7.08 16.45 -0.71
C ASP A 46 6.23 17.23 -1.71
N ILE A 47 4.96 16.83 -1.89
CA ILE A 47 4.01 17.54 -2.75
C ILE A 47 3.84 18.99 -2.29
N GLN A 48 3.63 19.22 -0.99
CA GLN A 48 3.50 20.57 -0.45
C GLN A 48 4.76 21.43 -0.70
N ASN A 49 5.95 20.83 -0.60
CA ASN A 49 7.21 21.50 -0.92
C ASN A 49 7.31 21.84 -2.41
N LEU A 50 6.87 20.95 -3.32
CA LEU A 50 6.86 21.22 -4.75
C LEU A 50 5.85 22.34 -5.08
N MET A 51 4.66 22.31 -4.48
CA MET A 51 3.65 23.38 -4.60
C MET A 51 4.17 24.72 -4.07
N ALA A 52 4.83 24.74 -2.91
CA ALA A 52 5.40 25.95 -2.32
C ALA A 52 6.52 26.57 -3.19
N ARG A 53 7.17 25.76 -4.04
CA ARG A 53 8.15 26.23 -5.02
C ARG A 53 7.50 26.70 -6.32
N ASN A 54 6.17 26.70 -6.42
CA ASN A 54 5.38 27.09 -7.59
C ASN A 54 5.78 26.27 -8.84
N LEU A 55 6.04 24.98 -8.69
CA LEU A 55 6.26 24.09 -9.83
C LEU A 55 4.95 23.83 -10.55
N PRO A 56 4.98 23.53 -11.89
CA PRO A 56 3.78 23.23 -12.66
C PRO A 56 2.98 22.08 -12.04
N GLU A 57 1.65 22.23 -12.00
CA GLU A 57 0.76 21.18 -11.45
C GLU A 57 0.89 19.87 -12.23
N GLU A 58 1.09 19.96 -13.55
CA GLU A 58 1.31 18.85 -14.45
C GLU A 58 2.49 17.99 -14.01
N ASP A 59 3.61 18.64 -13.71
CA ASP A 59 4.84 17.99 -13.29
C ASP A 59 4.70 17.37 -11.89
N ILE A 60 3.99 18.05 -10.97
CA ILE A 60 3.73 17.53 -9.63
C ILE A 60 2.89 16.26 -9.72
N VAL A 61 1.81 16.27 -10.50
CA VAL A 61 0.92 15.11 -10.64
C VAL A 61 1.63 13.94 -11.34
N ALA A 62 2.42 14.20 -12.36
CA ALA A 62 3.24 13.18 -13.01
C ALA A 62 4.24 12.55 -12.02
N SER A 63 4.82 13.37 -11.13
CA SER A 63 5.72 12.89 -10.08
C SER A 63 5.00 11.99 -9.06
N ILE A 64 3.74 12.30 -8.73
CA ILE A 64 2.89 11.43 -7.90
C ILE A 64 2.70 10.08 -8.58
N PHE A 65 2.28 10.05 -9.84
CA PHE A 65 2.07 8.80 -10.55
C PHE A 65 3.35 8.00 -10.75
N HIS A 66 4.46 8.67 -11.03
CA HIS A 66 5.76 8.03 -11.10
C HIS A 66 6.15 7.39 -9.76
N SER A 67 5.95 8.08 -8.64
CA SER A 67 6.26 7.53 -7.31
C SER A 67 5.44 6.28 -7.00
N ILE A 68 4.17 6.23 -7.43
CA ILE A 68 3.31 5.05 -7.31
C ILE A 68 3.86 3.90 -8.15
N ALA A 69 4.26 4.16 -9.40
CA ALA A 69 4.85 3.13 -10.26
C ALA A 69 6.12 2.56 -9.65
N VAL A 70 7.06 3.42 -9.22
CA VAL A 70 8.30 3.01 -8.54
C VAL A 70 8.01 2.13 -7.33
N GLN A 71 7.13 2.60 -6.43
CA GLN A 71 6.80 1.85 -5.22
C GLN A 71 6.19 0.49 -5.55
N THR A 72 5.25 0.44 -6.48
CA THR A 72 4.56 -0.79 -6.86
C THR A 72 5.53 -1.80 -7.45
N VAL A 73 6.33 -1.38 -8.42
CA VAL A 73 7.32 -2.26 -9.07
C VAL A 73 8.35 -2.76 -8.06
N VAL A 74 8.96 -1.87 -7.28
CA VAL A 74 9.96 -2.25 -6.27
C VAL A 74 9.39 -3.19 -5.20
N THR A 75 8.12 -2.99 -4.83
CA THR A 75 7.48 -3.84 -3.81
C THR A 75 7.14 -5.22 -4.35
N LEU A 76 6.69 -5.31 -5.59
CA LEU A 76 6.25 -6.58 -6.19
C LEU A 76 7.39 -7.39 -6.80
N SER A 77 8.42 -6.73 -7.33
CA SER A 77 9.52 -7.40 -8.02
C SER A 77 10.37 -8.26 -7.08
N HIS A 78 10.50 -7.86 -5.81
CA HIS A 78 11.42 -8.52 -4.87
C HIS A 78 12.84 -8.75 -5.45
N GLY A 79 13.27 -7.85 -6.36
CA GLY A 79 14.57 -7.94 -7.04
C GLY A 79 14.58 -8.84 -8.28
N ILE A 80 13.42 -9.26 -8.77
CA ILE A 80 13.27 -10.00 -10.03
C ILE A 80 12.69 -9.06 -11.07
N ASP A 81 13.20 -9.11 -12.29
CA ASP A 81 12.67 -8.33 -13.41
C ASP A 81 11.32 -8.89 -13.88
N PHE A 82 10.42 -8.00 -14.26
CA PHE A 82 9.14 -8.40 -14.83
C PHE A 82 9.32 -8.74 -16.32
N GLU A 83 8.72 -9.85 -16.73
CA GLU A 83 8.69 -10.26 -18.14
C GLU A 83 7.33 -9.88 -18.76
N ALA A 84 7.37 -9.29 -19.95
CA ALA A 84 6.16 -9.01 -20.72
C ALA A 84 5.56 -10.30 -21.31
N PRO A 85 4.23 -10.39 -21.50
CA PRO A 85 3.24 -9.35 -21.24
C PRO A 85 2.82 -9.24 -19.76
N ILE A 86 2.59 -8.01 -19.29
CA ILE A 86 2.20 -7.72 -17.90
C ILE A 86 0.74 -7.35 -17.84
N LEU A 87 -0.04 -8.07 -17.04
CA LEU A 87 -1.46 -7.77 -16.81
C LEU A 87 -1.60 -6.65 -15.78
N LEU A 88 -2.18 -5.52 -16.19
CA LEU A 88 -2.53 -4.42 -15.29
C LEU A 88 -3.98 -4.58 -14.82
N CYS A 89 -4.18 -4.69 -13.50
CA CYS A 89 -5.51 -4.83 -12.92
C CYS A 89 -5.73 -3.86 -11.75
N GLY A 90 -7.02 -3.65 -11.43
CA GLY A 90 -7.44 -2.71 -10.40
C GLY A 90 -7.88 -1.35 -10.96
N GLY A 91 -8.73 -0.65 -10.20
CA GLY A 91 -9.37 0.60 -10.62
C GLY A 91 -8.40 1.68 -11.13
N PRO A 92 -7.37 2.07 -10.36
CA PRO A 92 -6.45 3.12 -10.81
C PRO A 92 -5.79 2.83 -12.15
N LEU A 93 -5.32 1.62 -12.38
CA LEU A 93 -4.69 1.23 -13.65
C LEU A 93 -5.69 1.08 -14.79
N THR A 94 -6.96 0.79 -14.50
CA THR A 94 -8.03 0.75 -15.52
C THR A 94 -8.41 2.15 -15.98
N PHE A 95 -8.60 3.09 -15.04
CA PHE A 95 -9.24 4.37 -15.32
C PHE A 95 -8.27 5.56 -15.50
N LEU A 96 -6.99 5.42 -15.15
CA LEU A 96 -6.00 6.50 -15.21
C LEU A 96 -4.89 6.20 -16.23
N PRO A 97 -5.03 6.64 -17.48
CA PRO A 97 -4.02 6.41 -18.52
C PRO A 97 -2.63 6.95 -18.17
N ALA A 98 -2.56 8.11 -17.53
CA ALA A 98 -1.28 8.68 -17.10
C ALA A 98 -0.56 7.85 -16.05
N LEU A 99 -1.31 7.12 -15.20
CA LEU A 99 -0.69 6.17 -14.28
C LEU A 99 -0.06 4.99 -15.05
N ARG A 100 -0.75 4.45 -16.06
CA ARG A 100 -0.16 3.40 -16.93
C ARG A 100 1.09 3.90 -17.63
N LYS A 101 1.04 5.13 -18.16
CA LYS A 101 2.22 5.77 -18.76
C LYS A 101 3.39 5.84 -17.79
N ALA A 102 3.15 6.18 -16.53
CA ALA A 102 4.21 6.21 -15.51
C ALA A 102 4.84 4.82 -15.27
N PHE A 103 4.08 3.73 -15.38
CA PHE A 103 4.63 2.37 -15.35
C PHE A 103 5.45 2.08 -16.60
N CYS A 104 4.97 2.45 -17.80
CA CYS A 104 5.74 2.29 -19.05
C CYS A 104 7.09 3.01 -18.95
N ASP A 105 7.07 4.26 -18.54
CA ASP A 105 8.27 5.11 -18.45
C ASP A 105 9.26 4.56 -17.42
N TYR A 106 8.78 4.13 -16.25
CA TYR A 106 9.65 3.61 -15.19
C TYR A 106 10.25 2.25 -15.52
N MET A 107 9.46 1.36 -16.12
CA MET A 107 9.91 0.01 -16.47
C MET A 107 10.63 -0.06 -17.82
N HIS A 108 10.68 1.05 -18.55
CA HIS A 108 11.23 1.13 -19.92
C HIS A 108 10.53 0.15 -20.88
N LEU A 109 9.23 0.00 -20.73
CA LEU A 109 8.36 -0.85 -21.53
C LEU A 109 7.43 0.00 -22.40
N SER A 110 6.90 -0.60 -23.46
CA SER A 110 5.89 0.01 -24.34
C SER A 110 4.48 -0.32 -23.84
N GLU A 111 3.48 0.42 -24.32
CA GLU A 111 2.07 0.11 -24.00
C GLU A 111 1.66 -1.30 -24.46
N ASN A 112 2.29 -1.84 -25.51
CA ASN A 112 2.00 -3.17 -26.05
C ASN A 112 2.50 -4.30 -25.12
N ASP A 113 3.41 -4.00 -24.21
CA ASP A 113 3.91 -4.94 -23.22
C ASP A 113 2.94 -5.14 -22.04
N PHE A 114 1.87 -4.32 -22.01
CA PHE A 114 0.85 -4.38 -20.98
C PHE A 114 -0.50 -4.85 -21.53
N ILE A 115 -1.18 -5.68 -20.76
CA ILE A 115 -2.55 -6.11 -21.04
C ILE A 115 -3.50 -5.35 -20.11
N VAL A 116 -4.40 -4.57 -20.67
CA VAL A 116 -5.48 -3.87 -19.96
C VAL A 116 -6.80 -4.20 -20.65
N SER A 117 -7.70 -4.89 -19.97
CA SER A 117 -9.05 -5.15 -20.45
C SER A 117 -10.05 -4.13 -19.90
N GLU A 118 -11.22 -4.03 -20.53
CA GLU A 118 -12.32 -3.18 -20.04
C GLU A 118 -12.73 -3.49 -18.60
N ASN A 119 -12.57 -4.76 -18.19
CA ASN A 119 -12.93 -5.26 -16.86
C ASN A 119 -11.72 -5.47 -15.95
N SER A 120 -10.57 -4.84 -16.25
CA SER A 120 -9.35 -4.99 -15.45
C SER A 120 -9.54 -4.63 -13.97
N ASN A 121 -10.46 -3.72 -13.66
CA ASN A 121 -10.85 -3.38 -12.29
C ASN A 121 -11.58 -4.52 -11.56
N LEU A 122 -12.20 -5.45 -12.30
CA LEU A 122 -12.95 -6.58 -11.76
C LEU A 122 -12.15 -7.88 -11.68
N ILE A 123 -10.95 -7.93 -12.27
CA ILE A 123 -10.13 -9.16 -12.31
C ILE A 123 -9.92 -9.80 -10.93
N PRO A 124 -9.63 -9.05 -9.85
CA PRO A 124 -9.50 -9.67 -8.53
C PRO A 124 -10.80 -10.36 -8.04
N ALA A 125 -11.95 -9.73 -8.32
CA ALA A 125 -13.25 -10.30 -7.96
C ALA A 125 -13.58 -11.52 -8.81
N LEU A 126 -13.28 -11.47 -10.11
CA LEU A 126 -13.44 -12.62 -11.01
C LEU A 126 -12.54 -13.77 -10.59
N GLY A 127 -11.28 -13.51 -10.24
CA GLY A 127 -10.37 -14.53 -9.73
C GLY A 127 -10.89 -15.22 -8.47
N CYS A 128 -11.51 -14.45 -7.54
CA CYS A 128 -12.17 -15.03 -6.38
C CYS A 128 -13.39 -15.90 -6.75
N ALA A 129 -14.16 -15.48 -7.77
CA ALA A 129 -15.33 -16.22 -8.22
C ALA A 129 -14.98 -17.54 -8.92
N TYR A 130 -13.85 -17.56 -9.64
CA TYR A 130 -13.36 -18.77 -10.33
C TYR A 130 -12.54 -19.70 -9.44
N ARG A 131 -12.21 -19.31 -8.22
CA ARG A 131 -11.44 -20.17 -7.32
C ARG A 131 -12.32 -21.27 -6.77
N LYS A 132 -11.97 -22.53 -7.07
CA LYS A 132 -12.59 -23.70 -6.41
C LYS A 132 -12.30 -23.65 -4.91
N SER A 133 -13.33 -23.92 -4.09
CA SER A 133 -13.14 -24.04 -2.65
C SER A 133 -12.27 -25.27 -2.35
N PRO A 134 -11.28 -25.16 -1.43
CA PRO A 134 -10.50 -26.33 -1.01
C PRO A 134 -11.33 -27.46 -0.36
N THR A 135 -12.60 -27.21 -0.06
CA THR A 135 -13.53 -28.19 0.54
C THR A 135 -14.30 -29.03 -0.50
N ASP A 136 -14.05 -28.82 -1.80
CA ASP A 136 -14.75 -29.56 -2.86
C ASP A 136 -14.02 -30.87 -3.28
N ASP A 137 -13.01 -31.30 -2.50
CA ASP A 137 -12.34 -32.61 -2.67
C ASP A 137 -13.15 -33.79 -2.08
N THR A 138 -14.44 -33.62 -1.80
CA THR A 138 -15.31 -34.77 -1.54
C THR A 138 -15.77 -35.36 -2.86
N ASP A 139 -15.38 -36.59 -3.03
CA ASP A 139 -15.68 -37.54 -4.14
C ASP A 139 -17.20 -37.72 -4.39
N ASP A 140 -17.91 -36.67 -4.78
CA ASP A 140 -19.28 -36.74 -5.25
C ASP A 140 -19.32 -36.48 -6.77
N THR A 141 -19.43 -37.57 -7.51
CA THR A 141 -19.41 -37.68 -8.96
C THR A 141 -20.64 -37.10 -9.69
N ASP A 142 -21.42 -36.24 -9.03
CA ASP A 142 -22.63 -35.62 -9.60
C ASP A 142 -22.66 -34.09 -9.49
N ALA A 143 -21.52 -33.43 -9.58
CA ALA A 143 -21.50 -31.99 -9.69
C ALA A 143 -21.74 -31.53 -11.14
N SER A 144 -22.99 -31.26 -11.46
CA SER A 144 -23.36 -30.46 -12.63
C SER A 144 -22.61 -29.14 -12.64
N ASP A 145 -22.04 -28.81 -13.75
CA ASP A 145 -21.27 -27.69 -14.23
C ASP A 145 -21.67 -26.24 -13.73
N SER A 146 -21.82 -26.03 -12.42
CA SER A 146 -22.01 -24.70 -11.86
C SER A 146 -20.82 -24.34 -10.98
N ASP A 147 -19.80 -23.79 -11.59
CA ASP A 147 -18.52 -23.36 -11.00
C ASP A 147 -18.65 -22.13 -10.05
N GLY A 148 -19.78 -21.89 -9.43
CA GLY A 148 -20.02 -20.74 -8.57
C GLY A 148 -20.58 -21.10 -7.19
N ILE A 149 -20.23 -20.29 -6.18
CA ILE A 149 -20.86 -20.40 -4.85
C ILE A 149 -22.32 -20.00 -4.99
N GLN A 150 -23.25 -20.89 -4.65
CA GLN A 150 -24.68 -20.58 -4.66
C GLN A 150 -24.98 -19.40 -3.72
N PHE A 151 -25.79 -18.45 -4.18
CA PHE A 151 -26.14 -17.25 -3.41
C PHE A 151 -26.78 -17.60 -2.05
N SER A 152 -27.54 -18.68 -1.97
CA SER A 152 -28.11 -19.20 -0.72
C SER A 152 -27.04 -19.59 0.30
N VAL A 153 -25.95 -20.21 -0.14
CA VAL A 153 -24.81 -20.60 0.70
C VAL A 153 -24.05 -19.36 1.15
N LEU A 154 -23.81 -18.40 0.25
CA LEU A 154 -23.16 -17.14 0.59
C LEU A 154 -23.99 -16.37 1.64
N ARG A 155 -25.29 -16.24 1.44
CA ARG A 155 -26.20 -15.60 2.38
C ARG A 155 -26.18 -16.27 3.75
N LYS A 156 -26.20 -17.61 3.79
CA LYS A 156 -26.11 -18.39 5.03
C LYS A 156 -24.80 -18.11 5.78
N ARG A 157 -23.66 -18.07 5.05
CA ARG A 157 -22.35 -17.79 5.64
C ARG A 157 -22.25 -16.35 6.18
N LEU A 158 -22.83 -15.36 5.50
CA LEU A 158 -22.87 -13.96 5.94
C LEU A 158 -23.67 -13.76 7.23
N HIS A 159 -24.67 -14.61 7.50
CA HIS A 159 -25.47 -14.55 8.73
C HIS A 159 -24.99 -15.52 9.83
N GLN A 160 -23.97 -16.32 9.57
CA GLN A 160 -23.34 -17.12 10.62
C GLN A 160 -22.44 -16.23 11.47
N GLU A 161 -22.66 -16.26 12.79
CA GLU A 161 -21.67 -15.70 13.72
C GLU A 161 -20.38 -16.49 13.57
N ILE A 162 -19.37 -15.87 12.99
CA ILE A 162 -18.02 -16.43 12.94
C ILE A 162 -17.48 -16.34 14.38
N LYS A 163 -17.57 -17.42 15.13
CA LYS A 163 -16.77 -17.57 16.34
C LYS A 163 -15.32 -17.70 15.86
N VAL A 164 -14.63 -16.56 15.81
CA VAL A 164 -13.18 -16.57 15.62
C VAL A 164 -12.59 -17.11 16.91
N GLU A 165 -12.35 -18.40 16.98
CA GLU A 165 -11.43 -18.92 17.96
C GLU A 165 -10.05 -18.38 17.59
N TRP A 166 -9.60 -17.41 18.34
CA TRP A 166 -8.23 -16.92 18.27
C TRP A 166 -7.33 -18.02 18.84
N ASN A 167 -7.15 -19.10 18.09
CA ASN A 167 -6.04 -19.99 18.32
C ASN A 167 -4.78 -19.18 18.00
N SER A 168 -4.21 -18.55 19.03
CA SER A 168 -2.88 -17.99 18.90
C SER A 168 -1.94 -19.18 18.64
N SER A 169 -1.65 -19.41 17.37
CA SER A 169 -0.68 -20.42 16.95
C SER A 169 0.76 -20.03 17.35
N LEU A 170 0.92 -18.85 17.92
CA LEU A 170 2.19 -18.36 18.43
C LEU A 170 2.31 -18.72 19.91
N GLU A 171 3.39 -19.39 20.26
CA GLU A 171 3.74 -19.58 21.66
C GLU A 171 3.91 -18.21 22.36
N PRO A 172 3.55 -18.10 23.64
CA PRO A 172 3.82 -16.88 24.39
C PRO A 172 5.30 -16.51 24.32
N LEU A 173 5.59 -15.22 24.19
CA LEU A 173 6.96 -14.73 24.11
C LEU A 173 7.82 -15.16 25.31
N PHE A 174 7.17 -15.28 26.48
CA PHE A 174 7.78 -15.79 27.72
C PHE A 174 6.95 -16.95 28.26
N LYS A 175 7.61 -18.04 28.61
CA LYS A 175 6.96 -19.24 29.17
C LYS A 175 6.60 -19.09 30.64
N SER A 176 7.17 -18.09 31.33
CA SER A 176 6.94 -17.82 32.76
C SER A 176 7.25 -16.38 33.13
N GLU A 177 6.68 -15.88 34.22
CA GLU A 177 7.01 -14.56 34.78
C GLU A 177 8.52 -14.45 35.13
N ILE A 178 9.14 -15.53 35.56
CA ILE A 178 10.58 -15.56 35.86
C ILE A 178 11.41 -15.28 34.59
N GLU A 179 10.99 -15.80 33.47
CA GLU A 179 11.67 -15.55 32.17
C GLU A 179 11.48 -14.10 31.74
N HIS A 180 10.28 -13.56 31.90
CA HIS A 180 9.99 -12.15 31.64
C HIS A 180 10.82 -11.22 32.51
N ASP A 181 10.91 -11.51 33.82
CA ASP A 181 11.69 -10.72 34.76
C ASP A 181 13.20 -10.76 34.46
N LYS A 182 13.74 -11.91 34.08
CA LYS A 182 15.12 -12.02 33.60
C LYS A 182 15.37 -11.18 32.35
N TRP A 183 14.40 -11.17 31.44
CA TRP A 183 14.48 -10.33 30.25
C TRP A 183 14.46 -8.84 30.62
N LEU A 184 13.57 -8.41 31.50
CA LEU A 184 13.51 -7.03 32.01
C LEU A 184 14.82 -6.62 32.66
N GLN A 185 15.39 -7.48 33.55
CA GLN A 185 16.68 -7.23 34.16
C GLN A 185 17.80 -7.10 33.12
N SER A 186 17.79 -7.93 32.09
CA SER A 186 18.76 -7.81 31.00
C SER A 186 18.67 -6.48 30.26
N LYS A 187 17.47 -5.88 30.18
CA LYS A 187 17.23 -4.57 29.58
C LYS A 187 17.70 -3.41 30.48
N ALA A 188 17.71 -3.58 31.78
CA ALA A 188 18.15 -2.55 32.71
C ALA A 188 19.59 -2.07 32.44
N ARG A 189 20.46 -2.93 31.88
CA ARG A 189 21.83 -2.55 31.49
C ARG A 189 21.88 -1.47 30.37
N PHE A 190 20.79 -1.27 29.64
CA PHE A 190 20.67 -0.26 28.59
C PHE A 190 19.89 0.97 29.06
N ALA A 191 19.44 1.00 30.31
CA ALA A 191 18.78 2.17 30.87
C ALA A 191 19.78 3.33 30.96
N THR A 192 19.43 4.46 30.37
CA THR A 192 20.17 5.70 30.50
C THR A 192 19.79 6.37 31.83
N GLU A 193 20.80 6.83 32.57
CA GLU A 193 20.54 7.63 33.76
C GLU A 193 19.82 8.92 33.34
N THR A 194 18.67 9.17 33.96
CA THR A 194 17.93 10.42 33.77
C THR A 194 18.21 11.35 34.95
N HIS A 195 18.65 12.56 34.63
CA HIS A 195 18.88 13.60 35.62
C HIS A 195 17.84 14.71 35.46
N PRO A 196 17.31 15.24 36.57
CA PRO A 196 16.44 16.42 36.50
C PRO A 196 17.23 17.59 35.95
N LEU A 197 16.60 18.37 35.05
CA LEU A 197 17.22 19.61 34.53
C LEU A 197 17.44 20.62 35.66
N ALA A 198 18.66 21.06 35.81
CA ALA A 198 18.97 22.14 36.76
C ALA A 198 18.36 23.46 36.28
N LYS A 199 18.02 24.36 37.26
CA LYS A 199 17.54 25.69 36.93
C LYS A 199 18.65 26.52 36.29
N GLY A 200 18.34 27.26 35.22
CA GLY A 200 19.28 28.15 34.54
C GLY A 200 19.60 27.70 33.09
N LYS A 201 20.56 28.41 32.47
CA LYS A 201 21.02 28.05 31.12
C LYS A 201 21.86 26.78 31.17
N GLN A 202 21.46 25.79 30.36
CA GLN A 202 22.14 24.52 30.21
C GLN A 202 22.60 24.34 28.75
N GLN A 203 23.76 23.75 28.56
CA GLN A 203 24.18 23.26 27.25
C GLN A 203 23.64 21.87 27.10
N VAL A 204 22.76 21.63 26.11
CA VAL A 204 22.11 20.36 25.86
C VAL A 204 22.22 20.01 24.39
N VAL A 205 22.22 18.72 24.11
CA VAL A 205 22.02 18.20 22.75
C VAL A 205 20.58 17.68 22.69
N ILE A 206 19.83 18.19 21.73
CA ILE A 206 18.45 17.77 21.53
C ILE A 206 18.42 16.79 20.38
N GLY A 207 17.99 15.55 20.65
CA GLY A 207 17.65 14.57 19.64
C GLY A 207 16.14 14.63 19.39
N ILE A 208 15.74 14.69 18.13
CA ILE A 208 14.34 14.66 17.74
C ILE A 208 14.12 13.41 16.88
N ASP A 209 13.28 12.50 17.38
CA ASP A 209 12.78 11.37 16.63
C ASP A 209 11.34 11.67 16.17
N SER A 210 11.16 11.88 14.86
CA SER A 210 9.86 12.19 14.28
C SER A 210 9.33 10.98 13.51
N GLY A 211 8.51 10.19 14.18
CA GLY A 211 7.78 9.09 13.55
C GLY A 211 6.48 9.55 12.89
N SER A 212 5.86 8.66 12.12
CA SER A 212 4.60 8.93 11.40
C SER A 212 3.41 9.21 12.32
N THR A 213 3.46 8.73 13.57
CA THR A 213 2.36 8.86 14.55
C THR A 213 2.79 9.55 15.85
N THR A 214 4.07 9.60 16.14
CA THR A 214 4.61 10.14 17.39
C THR A 214 5.94 10.84 17.14
N THR A 215 6.11 12.02 17.74
CA THR A 215 7.40 12.72 17.83
C THR A 215 7.89 12.62 19.28
N LYS A 216 9.12 12.20 19.49
CA LYS A 216 9.76 12.10 20.80
C LYS A 216 11.00 12.99 20.86
#